data_41e6052eafaa1d72533f6bf76df9cbfb
#
_entry.id   41e6052eafaa1d72533f6bf76df9cbfb
#
_cell.length_a   1.000
_cell.length_b   1.000
_cell.length_c   1.000
_cell.angle_alpha   90.00
_cell.angle_beta   90.00
_cell.angle_gamma   90.00
#
_symmetry.space_group_name_H-M   'P 1'
#
loop_
_entity.id
_entity.type
_entity.pdbx_description
1 polymer ?
#
loop_
_entity_poly.entity_id
_entity_poly.type
_entity_poly.pdbx_seq_one_letter_code
_entity_poly.pdbx_strand_id
1 'polypeptide(L)'
;SFVEEQSEDEMTASIFLHEIGHQLGIGGRYAGVDSYNYALNEYPSVMNYNADSTYLSFSTQSPRDRGDWEIINASLDNRFDEQAILDAENKRD
;
A
#
# COMPACT_ATOMS: atom_id res chain seq x y z
N SER A 1 5.28 -2.35 29.50
CA SER A 1 3.97 -2.87 29.90
C SER A 1 3.26 -3.49 28.72
N PHE A 2 2.23 -4.25 28.99
CA PHE A 2 1.41 -4.89 27.96
C PHE A 2 0.84 -3.88 26.97
N VAL A 3 0.39 -2.73 27.45
CA VAL A 3 -0.16 -1.67 26.61
C VAL A 3 0.91 -1.05 25.72
N GLU A 4 2.10 -0.85 26.25
CA GLU A 4 3.22 -0.31 25.48
C GLU A 4 3.66 -1.29 24.40
N GLU A 5 3.71 -2.57 24.72
CA GLU A 5 4.05 -3.62 23.76
C GLU A 5 3.05 -3.68 22.61
N GLN A 6 1.76 -3.56 22.90
CA GLN A 6 0.72 -3.52 21.87
C GLN A 6 0.86 -2.30 20.96
N SER A 7 1.17 -1.12 21.53
CA SER A 7 1.37 0.10 20.74
C SER A 7 2.57 -0.02 19.81
N GLU A 8 3.66 -0.62 20.28
CA GLU A 8 4.85 -0.86 19.46
C GLU A 8 4.55 -1.85 18.35
N ASP A 9 3.82 -2.92 18.64
CA ASP A 9 3.43 -3.91 17.64
C ASP A 9 2.51 -3.31 16.56
N GLU A 10 1.55 -2.48 16.97
CA GLU A 10 0.66 -1.79 16.03
C GLU A 10 1.45 -0.82 15.15
N MET A 11 2.35 -0.05 15.73
CA MET A 11 3.20 0.87 14.99
C MET A 11 4.09 0.12 13.99
N THR A 12 4.70 -0.97 14.41
CA THR A 12 5.52 -1.80 13.56
C THR A 12 4.71 -2.39 12.41
N ALA A 13 3.51 -2.89 12.70
CA ALA A 13 2.63 -3.46 11.69
C ALA A 13 2.20 -2.40 10.66
N SER A 14 1.89 -1.17 11.11
CA SER A 14 1.46 -0.11 10.20
C SER A 14 2.60 0.34 9.29
N ILE A 15 3.81 0.48 9.82
CA ILE A 15 4.98 0.82 9.02
C ILE A 15 5.26 -0.28 7.99
N PHE A 16 5.21 -1.53 8.43
CA PHE A 16 5.47 -2.68 7.57
C PHE A 16 4.44 -2.74 6.42
N LEU A 17 3.16 -2.57 6.73
CA LEU A 17 2.11 -2.59 5.72
C LEU A 17 2.24 -1.42 4.74
N HIS A 18 2.60 -0.23 5.24
CA HIS A 18 2.87 0.94 4.42
C HIS A 18 3.99 0.65 3.39
N GLU A 19 5.09 0.09 3.86
CA GLU A 19 6.22 -0.27 3.00
C GLU A 19 5.85 -1.35 1.99
N ILE A 20 5.03 -2.32 2.39
CA ILE A 20 4.49 -3.32 1.45
C ILE A 20 3.69 -2.63 0.36
N GLY A 21 2.89 -1.62 0.71
CA GLY A 21 2.13 -0.85 -0.26
C GLY A 21 3.01 -0.25 -1.35
N HIS A 22 4.16 0.32 -0.97
CA HIS A 22 5.13 0.83 -1.93
C HIS A 22 5.67 -0.27 -2.84
N GLN A 23 5.93 -1.44 -2.27
CA GLN A 23 6.41 -2.58 -3.03
C GLN A 23 5.37 -3.13 -4.00
N LEU A 24 4.10 -2.98 -3.67
CA LEU A 24 2.99 -3.43 -4.51
C LEU A 24 2.56 -2.40 -5.57
N GLY A 25 3.28 -1.29 -5.67
CA GLY A 25 3.08 -0.31 -6.73
C GLY A 25 2.43 1.00 -6.33
N ILE A 26 2.16 1.22 -5.04
CA ILE A 26 1.57 2.48 -4.58
C ILE A 26 2.70 3.48 -4.32
N GLY A 27 3.07 4.21 -5.36
CA GLY A 27 4.15 5.21 -5.25
C GLY A 27 3.66 6.55 -4.73
N GLY A 28 4.61 7.36 -4.26
CA GLY A 28 4.32 8.71 -3.73
C GLY A 28 3.75 9.68 -4.76
N ARG A 29 3.78 9.32 -6.06
CA ARG A 29 3.17 10.11 -7.13
C ARG A 29 1.64 10.11 -7.07
N TYR A 30 1.04 9.14 -6.39
CA TYR A 30 -0.41 9.08 -6.26
C TYR A 30 -0.87 10.04 -5.16
N ALA A 31 -1.95 10.79 -5.43
CA ALA A 31 -2.48 11.78 -4.51
C ALA A 31 -2.82 11.16 -3.15
N GLY A 32 -2.38 11.78 -2.08
CA GLY A 32 -2.62 11.33 -0.71
C GLY A 32 -1.60 10.37 -0.14
N VAL A 33 -0.82 9.70 -0.98
CA VAL A 33 0.21 8.77 -0.52
C VAL A 33 1.38 9.57 0.06
N ASP A 34 1.88 9.15 1.23
CA ASP A 34 3.00 9.79 1.93
C ASP A 34 2.77 11.29 2.13
N SER A 35 1.55 11.68 2.47
CA SER A 35 1.24 13.08 2.68
C SER A 35 0.15 13.27 3.75
N TYR A 36 0.03 14.51 4.24
CA TYR A 36 -1.01 14.94 5.15
C TYR A 36 -2.11 15.75 4.45
N ASN A 37 -2.13 15.74 3.12
CA ASN A 37 -3.01 16.60 2.33
C ASN A 37 -4.48 16.23 2.40
N TYR A 38 -4.79 14.98 2.74
CA TYR A 38 -6.17 14.49 2.79
C TYR A 38 -6.46 13.91 4.16
N ALA A 39 -7.66 14.17 4.68
CA ALA A 39 -8.11 13.55 5.92
C ALA A 39 -8.30 12.05 5.72
N LEU A 40 -8.31 11.28 6.82
CA LEU A 40 -8.43 9.83 6.74
C LEU A 40 -9.76 9.41 6.10
N ASN A 41 -10.85 10.16 6.31
CA ASN A 41 -12.13 9.85 5.69
C ASN A 41 -12.16 10.13 4.18
N GLU A 42 -11.26 10.98 3.69
CA GLU A 42 -11.11 11.25 2.27
C GLU A 42 -10.23 10.21 1.59
N TYR A 43 -9.22 9.74 2.31
CA TYR A 43 -8.30 8.70 1.82
C TYR A 43 -8.04 7.70 2.95
N PRO A 44 -8.93 6.73 3.13
CA PRO A 44 -8.82 5.77 4.23
C PRO A 44 -7.81 4.66 3.92
N SER A 45 -6.55 4.93 4.17
CA SER A 45 -5.45 4.04 3.82
C SER A 45 -4.29 4.18 4.78
N VAL A 46 -3.61 3.06 5.03
CA VAL A 46 -2.33 3.05 5.73
C VAL A 46 -1.27 3.88 5.01
N MET A 47 -1.46 4.17 3.72
CA MET A 47 -0.55 5.00 2.92
C MET A 47 -0.72 6.49 3.19
N ASN A 48 -1.80 6.88 3.87
CA ASN A 48 -2.06 8.26 4.26
C ASN A 48 -1.38 8.55 5.60
N TYR A 49 -0.55 9.58 5.67
CA TYR A 49 0.13 9.95 6.91
C TYR A 49 -0.82 10.38 8.03
N ASN A 50 -2.07 10.73 7.70
CA ASN A 50 -3.09 11.01 8.71
C ASN A 50 -3.68 9.74 9.34
N ALA A 51 -3.35 8.57 8.83
CA ALA A 51 -3.74 7.31 9.44
C ALA A 51 -2.87 7.06 10.68
N ASP A 52 -3.51 6.66 11.78
CA ASP A 52 -2.76 6.29 12.98
C ASP A 52 -2.29 4.82 12.89
N SER A 53 -1.55 4.39 13.91
CA SER A 53 -0.96 3.04 13.92
C SER A 53 -1.98 1.91 14.01
N THR A 54 -3.24 2.22 14.27
CA THR A 54 -4.31 1.21 14.33
C THR A 54 -4.99 1.01 12.99
N TYR A 55 -4.72 1.87 12.01
CA TYR A 55 -5.35 1.79 10.69
C TYR A 55 -4.50 0.92 9.77
N LEU A 56 -4.86 -0.35 9.67
CA LEU A 56 -4.07 -1.37 8.95
C LEU A 56 -4.84 -1.86 7.71
N SER A 57 -5.05 -0.96 6.76
CA SER A 57 -5.82 -1.27 5.56
C SER A 57 -5.39 -0.40 4.38
N PHE A 58 -5.48 -0.96 3.19
CA PHE A 58 -5.39 -0.20 1.94
C PHE A 58 -6.78 0.30 1.54
N SER A 59 -6.83 1.41 0.82
CA SER A 59 -8.11 2.00 0.45
C SER A 59 -8.76 1.31 -0.74
N THR A 60 -10.10 1.33 -0.75
CA THR A 60 -10.88 1.00 -1.95
C THR A 60 -11.27 2.26 -2.71
N GLN A 61 -11.05 3.42 -2.11
CA GLN A 61 -11.36 4.73 -2.68
C GLN A 61 -10.25 5.71 -2.35
N SER A 62 -10.20 6.82 -3.07
CA SER A 62 -9.25 7.90 -2.81
C SER A 62 -9.78 9.20 -3.42
N PRO A 63 -9.15 10.37 -3.14
CA PRO A 63 -9.48 11.62 -3.82
C PRO A 63 -9.26 11.58 -5.32
N ARG A 64 -8.44 10.65 -5.78
CA ARG A 64 -8.24 10.33 -7.19
C ARG A 64 -9.20 9.21 -7.62
N ASP A 65 -9.23 8.90 -8.89
CA ASP A 65 -10.17 7.91 -9.46
C ASP A 65 -9.88 6.47 -9.02
N ARG A 66 -8.69 6.20 -8.49
CA ARG A 66 -8.26 4.85 -8.15
C ARG A 66 -7.92 4.72 -6.67
N GLY A 67 -8.49 3.72 -6.01
CA GLY A 67 -8.08 3.32 -4.67
C GLY A 67 -6.79 2.49 -4.71
N ASP A 68 -6.22 2.24 -3.54
CA ASP A 68 -4.97 1.47 -3.42
C ASP A 68 -5.10 0.07 -3.99
N TRP A 69 -6.22 -0.62 -3.70
CA TRP A 69 -6.43 -1.99 -4.16
C TRP A 69 -6.46 -2.08 -5.68
N GLU A 70 -7.01 -1.09 -6.35
CA GLU A 70 -7.03 -1.05 -7.80
C GLU A 70 -5.61 -0.91 -8.36
N ILE A 71 -4.79 -0.06 -7.74
CA ILE A 71 -3.39 0.12 -8.12
C ILE A 71 -2.61 -1.18 -7.92
N ILE A 72 -2.80 -1.83 -6.77
CA ILE A 72 -2.14 -3.10 -6.46
C ILE A 72 -2.51 -4.16 -7.49
N ASN A 73 -3.80 -4.29 -7.80
CA ASN A 73 -4.26 -5.28 -8.77
C ASN A 73 -3.67 -5.05 -10.16
N ALA A 74 -3.63 -3.81 -10.59
CA ALA A 74 -3.04 -3.46 -11.89
C ALA A 74 -1.54 -3.79 -11.93
N SER A 75 -0.83 -3.52 -10.84
CA SER A 75 0.59 -3.82 -10.72
C SER A 75 0.86 -5.32 -10.73
N LEU A 76 0.04 -6.10 -10.02
CA LEU A 76 0.17 -7.56 -9.97
C LEU A 76 -0.15 -8.18 -11.34
N ASP A 77 -1.17 -7.69 -12.03
CA ASP A 77 -1.51 -8.17 -13.37
C ASP A 77 -0.33 -7.99 -14.32
N ASN A 78 0.35 -6.86 -14.24
CA ASN A 78 1.53 -6.61 -15.06
C ASN A 78 2.71 -7.52 -14.70
N ARG A 79 2.87 -7.86 -13.41
CA ARG A 79 3.97 -8.71 -12.93
C ARG A 79 3.76 -10.18 -13.25
N PHE A 80 2.50 -10.60 -13.28
CA PHE A 80 2.13 -12.00 -13.51
C PHE A 80 1.49 -12.23 -14.88
N ASP A 81 1.71 -11.29 -15.80
CA ASP A 81 1.34 -11.47 -17.19
C ASP A 81 2.06 -12.69 -17.76
N GLU A 82 1.33 -13.49 -18.51
CA GLU A 82 1.84 -14.73 -19.11
C GLU A 82 3.13 -14.51 -19.90
N GLN A 83 3.19 -13.41 -20.66
CA GLN A 83 4.37 -13.10 -21.45
C GLN A 83 5.58 -12.82 -20.58
N ALA A 84 5.39 -12.10 -19.45
CA ALA A 84 6.46 -11.81 -18.52
C ALA A 84 7.00 -13.09 -17.87
N ILE A 85 6.12 -14.04 -17.55
CA ILE A 85 6.50 -15.33 -17.00
C ILE A 85 7.31 -16.13 -17.99
N LEU A 86 6.87 -16.19 -19.24
CA LEU A 86 7.58 -16.89 -20.32
C LEU A 86 8.94 -16.28 -20.59
N ASP A 87 9.03 -14.95 -20.60
CA ASP A 87 10.31 -14.27 -20.80
C ASP A 87 11.28 -14.57 -19.65
N ALA A 88 10.78 -14.62 -18.43
CA ALA A 88 11.60 -14.96 -17.26
C ALA A 88 12.12 -16.41 -17.35
N GLU A 89 11.29 -17.35 -17.78
CA GLU A 89 11.69 -18.74 -17.97
C GLU A 89 12.75 -18.87 -19.07
N ASN A 90 12.59 -18.15 -20.17
CA ASN A 90 13.56 -18.17 -21.27
C ASN A 90 14.92 -17.60 -20.85
N LYS A 91 14.95 -16.66 -19.91
CA LYS A 91 16.20 -16.09 -19.42
C LYS A 91 16.96 -17.00 -18.47
N ARG A 92 16.31 -18.00 -17.90
CA ARG A 92 16.95 -18.97 -17.01
C ARG A 92 17.83 -19.96 -17.76
N ASP A 93 17.53 -20.21 -18.97
CA ASP A 93 18.30 -21.13 -19.83
C ASP A 93 19.47 -20.41 -20.48
#